data_e0ecb85644237d152c6cb72e7b725996
#
_entry.id   e0ecb85644237d152c6cb72e7b725996
#
_cell.length_a   1.000
_cell.length_b   1.000
_cell.length_c   1.000
_cell.angle_alpha   90.00
_cell.angle_beta   90.00
_cell.angle_gamma   90.00
#
_symmetry.space_group_name_H-M   'P 1'
#
loop_
_entity.id
_entity.type
_entity.pdbx_description
1 polymer ?
#
loop_
_entity_poly.entity_id
_entity_poly.type
_entity_poly.pdbx_seq_one_letter_code
_entity_poly.pdbx_strand_id
1 'polypeptide(L)'
;MPRIILIATFYDTVNAVKHNLSAVGVDVQIRIDDGSLLIIDAFNGYYPNVDGVKKLVASLSERAAREGRIGVSVIVNMGYFFLYGGDGRATELIMYEASSAPKTDGGNVRGFSCYHLGDYKNLNDSQKKELQGHGQKKLLKVTESATAAEALAFHS
;
A
#
# COMPACT_ATOMS: atom_id res chain seq x y z
N MET A 1 -6.35 5.52 20.51
CA MET A 1 -5.63 4.29 20.13
C MET A 1 -5.07 4.40 18.73
N PRO A 2 -3.83 4.00 18.51
CA PRO A 2 -3.24 4.07 17.18
C PRO A 2 -3.93 3.11 16.21
N ARG A 3 -3.69 3.31 14.93
CA ARG A 3 -4.17 2.40 13.88
C ARG A 3 -3.27 1.17 13.79
N ILE A 4 -3.81 0.09 13.25
CA ILE A 4 -2.95 -1.01 12.75
C ILE A 4 -2.40 -0.56 11.39
N ILE A 5 -1.11 -0.77 11.19
CA ILE A 5 -0.43 -0.43 9.92
C ILE A 5 -0.04 -1.74 9.23
N LEU A 6 -0.51 -1.91 8.01
CA LEU A 6 -0.11 -2.99 7.11
C LEU A 6 0.74 -2.42 5.99
N ILE A 7 1.96 -2.93 5.84
CA ILE A 7 2.85 -2.58 4.73
C ILE A 7 3.02 -3.84 3.88
N ALA A 8 2.59 -3.77 2.63
CA ALA A 8 2.84 -4.80 1.62
C ALA A 8 3.98 -4.33 0.70
N THR A 9 5.15 -4.94 0.86
CA THR A 9 6.35 -4.57 0.10
C THR A 9 6.41 -5.32 -1.22
N PHE A 10 7.11 -4.77 -2.20
CA PHE A 10 7.38 -5.45 -3.45
C PHE A 10 8.83 -5.31 -3.90
N TYR A 11 9.32 -4.08 -4.12
CA TYR A 11 10.71 -3.86 -4.53
C TYR A 11 11.70 -4.00 -3.37
N ASP A 12 11.27 -3.65 -2.16
CA ASP A 12 12.08 -3.79 -0.96
C ASP A 12 11.79 -5.11 -0.25
N THR A 13 12.78 -5.68 0.41
CA THR A 13 12.58 -6.81 1.29
C THR A 13 11.91 -6.36 2.60
N VAL A 14 11.25 -7.29 3.28
CA VAL A 14 10.68 -7.02 4.61
C VAL A 14 11.75 -6.49 5.57
N ASN A 15 12.95 -7.07 5.54
CA ASN A 15 14.06 -6.62 6.39
C ASN A 15 14.55 -5.22 6.03
N ALA A 16 14.60 -4.86 4.75
CA ALA A 16 14.95 -3.51 4.32
C ALA A 16 13.93 -2.48 4.82
N VAL A 17 12.65 -2.78 4.74
CA VAL A 17 11.59 -1.90 5.26
C VAL A 17 11.73 -1.74 6.77
N LYS A 18 11.94 -2.82 7.52
CA LYS A 18 12.21 -2.77 8.97
C LYS A 18 13.39 -1.87 9.30
N HIS A 19 14.48 -2.04 8.57
CA HIS A 19 15.69 -1.24 8.76
C HIS A 19 15.43 0.25 8.50
N ASN A 20 14.77 0.57 7.40
CA ASN A 20 14.46 1.95 7.03
C ASN A 20 13.54 2.64 8.04
N LEU A 21 12.53 1.92 8.53
CA LEU A 21 11.64 2.43 9.58
C LEU A 21 12.39 2.69 10.89
N SER A 22 13.28 1.78 11.27
CA SER A 22 14.12 1.95 12.46
C SER A 22 15.05 3.14 12.32
N ALA A 23 15.62 3.36 11.14
CA ALA A 23 16.51 4.47 10.86
C ALA A 23 15.84 5.85 11.03
N VAL A 24 14.52 5.93 10.84
CA VAL A 24 13.74 7.17 11.06
C VAL A 24 13.07 7.23 12.44
N GLY A 25 13.46 6.36 13.36
CA GLY A 25 13.04 6.42 14.75
C GLY A 25 11.78 5.62 15.11
N VAL A 26 11.32 4.75 14.23
CA VAL A 26 10.21 3.84 14.56
C VAL A 26 10.74 2.65 15.35
N ASP A 27 10.15 2.36 16.50
CA ASP A 27 10.44 1.13 17.25
C ASP A 27 9.68 -0.06 16.62
N VAL A 28 10.29 -0.60 15.57
CA VAL A 28 9.69 -1.62 14.72
C VAL A 28 9.33 -2.88 15.49
N GLN A 29 10.24 -3.33 16.37
CA GLN A 29 10.03 -4.59 17.08
C GLN A 29 8.85 -4.49 18.05
N ILE A 30 8.78 -3.43 18.83
CA ILE A 30 7.63 -3.19 19.73
C ILE A 30 6.32 -3.15 18.95
N ARG A 31 6.32 -2.46 17.79
CA ARG A 31 5.12 -2.36 16.95
C ARG A 31 4.70 -3.67 16.31
N ILE A 32 5.64 -4.53 15.99
CA ILE A 32 5.34 -5.88 15.52
C ILE A 32 4.80 -6.75 16.66
N ASP A 33 5.44 -6.70 17.82
CA ASP A 33 5.08 -7.53 18.97
C ASP A 33 3.69 -7.17 19.52
N ASP A 34 3.33 -5.89 19.52
CA ASP A 34 1.99 -5.44 19.93
C ASP A 34 0.92 -5.56 18.82
N GLY A 35 1.33 -6.03 17.65
CA GLY A 35 0.45 -6.22 16.50
C GLY A 35 -0.03 -4.95 15.83
N SER A 36 0.55 -3.80 16.14
CA SER A 36 0.20 -2.52 15.48
C SER A 36 0.88 -2.32 14.13
N LEU A 37 1.89 -3.12 13.80
CA LEU A 37 2.60 -3.10 12.53
C LEU A 37 2.73 -4.50 11.95
N LEU A 38 2.27 -4.69 10.73
CA LEU A 38 2.52 -5.88 9.92
C LEU A 38 3.27 -5.45 8.65
N ILE A 39 4.34 -6.17 8.36
CA ILE A 39 5.09 -5.99 7.10
C ILE A 39 5.09 -7.33 6.39
N ILE A 40 4.51 -7.38 5.21
CA ILE A 40 4.39 -8.58 4.41
C ILE A 40 5.09 -8.41 3.06
N ASP A 41 5.67 -9.50 2.57
CA ASP A 41 6.12 -9.57 1.20
C ASP A 41 4.92 -9.87 0.30
N ALA A 42 4.50 -8.86 -0.45
CA ALA A 42 3.35 -8.97 -1.32
C ALA A 42 3.52 -10.06 -2.40
N PHE A 43 4.75 -10.28 -2.85
CA PHE A 43 5.05 -11.27 -3.89
C PHE A 43 4.86 -12.72 -3.41
N ASN A 44 5.37 -13.05 -2.22
CA ASN A 44 5.36 -14.43 -1.72
C ASN A 44 4.07 -14.83 -1.01
N GLY A 45 3.32 -13.89 -0.46
CA GLY A 45 2.19 -14.20 0.40
C GLY A 45 0.81 -13.91 -0.19
N TYR A 46 0.68 -12.87 -0.97
CA TYR A 46 -0.64 -12.34 -1.31
C TYR A 46 -0.84 -11.99 -2.78
N TYR A 47 0.21 -11.84 -3.55
CA TYR A 47 0.14 -11.75 -5.00
C TYR A 47 0.40 -13.13 -5.63
N PRO A 48 -0.20 -13.48 -6.72
CA PRO A 48 -1.12 -12.68 -7.54
C PRO A 48 -2.57 -12.61 -7.02
N ASN A 49 -2.83 -13.06 -5.80
CA ASN A 49 -4.19 -13.13 -5.27
C ASN A 49 -4.56 -11.81 -4.54
N VAL A 50 -5.11 -10.88 -5.30
CA VAL A 50 -5.65 -9.61 -4.78
C VAL A 50 -6.67 -9.84 -3.65
N ASP A 51 -7.42 -10.93 -3.71
CA ASP A 51 -8.39 -11.28 -2.68
C ASP A 51 -7.73 -11.60 -1.33
N GLY A 52 -6.49 -12.11 -1.36
CA GLY A 52 -5.72 -12.38 -0.14
C GLY A 52 -5.45 -11.11 0.67
N VAL A 53 -5.04 -10.03 0.01
CA VAL A 53 -4.82 -8.74 0.68
C VAL A 53 -6.15 -8.18 1.20
N LYS A 54 -7.22 -8.25 0.44
CA LYS A 54 -8.55 -7.80 0.89
C LYS A 54 -9.04 -8.57 2.10
N LYS A 55 -8.88 -9.89 2.12
CA LYS A 55 -9.23 -10.73 3.28
C LYS A 55 -8.39 -10.38 4.51
N LEU A 56 -7.09 -10.15 4.34
CA LEU A 56 -6.21 -9.73 5.42
C LEU A 56 -6.65 -8.37 5.98
N VAL A 57 -6.93 -7.40 5.14
CA VAL A 57 -7.40 -6.08 5.57
C VAL A 57 -8.72 -6.18 6.33
N ALA A 58 -9.66 -7.01 5.86
CA ALA A 58 -10.91 -7.25 6.57
C ALA A 58 -10.68 -7.85 7.97
N SER A 59 -9.82 -8.86 8.07
CA SER A 59 -9.43 -9.47 9.35
C SER A 59 -8.77 -8.46 10.31
N LEU A 60 -7.88 -7.62 9.78
CA LEU A 60 -7.24 -6.57 10.58
C LEU A 60 -8.24 -5.49 11.02
N SER A 61 -9.22 -5.18 10.20
CA SER A 61 -10.28 -4.22 10.55
C SER A 61 -11.15 -4.73 11.70
N GLU A 62 -11.52 -6.01 11.67
CA GLU A 62 -12.23 -6.66 12.76
C GLU A 62 -11.39 -6.67 14.05
N ARG A 63 -10.11 -6.97 13.94
CA ARG A 63 -9.19 -6.94 15.08
C ARG A 63 -9.08 -5.53 15.66
N ALA A 64 -8.91 -4.51 14.79
CA ALA A 64 -8.83 -3.12 15.22
C ALA A 64 -10.10 -2.70 16.01
N ALA A 65 -11.27 -3.10 15.54
CA ALA A 65 -12.52 -2.83 16.23
C ALA A 65 -12.57 -3.51 17.60
N ARG A 66 -12.20 -4.78 17.68
CA ARG A 66 -12.15 -5.51 18.98
C ARG A 66 -11.16 -4.90 19.99
N GLU A 67 -10.04 -4.37 19.50
CA GLU A 67 -9.00 -3.76 20.34
C GLU A 67 -9.25 -2.28 20.64
N GLY A 68 -10.36 -1.70 20.15
CA GLY A 68 -10.69 -0.27 20.32
C GLY A 68 -9.73 0.65 19.57
N ARG A 69 -9.08 0.16 18.51
CA ARG A 69 -8.20 0.98 17.67
C ARG A 69 -9.00 1.78 16.64
N ILE A 70 -8.43 2.88 16.17
CA ILE A 70 -9.09 3.79 15.21
C ILE A 70 -9.38 3.09 13.86
N GLY A 71 -8.59 2.08 13.49
CA GLY A 71 -8.76 1.35 12.24
C GLY A 71 -7.45 0.84 11.66
N VAL A 72 -7.41 0.64 10.35
CA VAL A 72 -6.28 0.09 9.61
C VAL A 72 -5.78 1.08 8.57
N SER A 73 -4.46 1.23 8.49
CA SER A 73 -3.80 1.93 7.38
C SER A 73 -3.03 0.90 6.55
N VAL A 74 -3.28 0.86 5.26
CA VAL A 74 -2.68 -0.09 4.34
C VAL A 74 -1.78 0.66 3.38
N ILE A 75 -0.51 0.27 3.32
CA ILE A 75 0.48 0.84 2.42
C ILE A 75 0.92 -0.30 1.48
N VAL A 76 0.62 -0.17 0.20
CA VAL A 76 0.90 -1.21 -0.80
C VAL A 76 1.84 -0.67 -1.87
N ASN A 77 2.93 -1.38 -2.11
CA ASN A 77 3.77 -1.13 -3.28
C ASN A 77 3.12 -1.77 -4.52
N MET A 78 2.88 -0.97 -5.54
CA MET A 78 2.16 -1.38 -6.74
C MET A 78 3.08 -1.94 -7.85
N GLY A 79 4.35 -2.19 -7.55
CA GLY A 79 5.35 -2.66 -8.51
C GLY A 79 4.99 -3.98 -9.21
N TYR A 80 4.22 -4.84 -8.57
CA TYR A 80 3.76 -6.09 -9.16
C TYR A 80 3.09 -5.91 -10.54
N PHE A 81 2.22 -4.91 -10.65
CA PHE A 81 1.50 -4.65 -11.89
C PHE A 81 2.39 -4.19 -13.05
N PHE A 82 3.56 -3.69 -12.75
CA PHE A 82 4.51 -3.20 -13.75
C PHE A 82 5.57 -4.26 -14.11
N LEU A 83 5.99 -5.06 -13.16
CA LEU A 83 7.07 -6.02 -13.38
C LEU A 83 6.61 -7.30 -14.08
N TYR A 84 5.45 -7.81 -13.73
CA TYR A 84 4.94 -9.08 -14.25
C TYR A 84 3.88 -8.94 -15.33
N GLY A 85 3.59 -7.73 -15.77
CA GLY A 85 2.46 -7.54 -16.62
C GLY A 85 2.75 -7.04 -17.97
N GLY A 86 2.72 -7.61 -19.01
CA GLY A 86 2.61 -7.03 -20.35
C GLY A 86 1.49 -5.99 -20.46
N ASP A 87 1.06 -5.65 -21.65
CA ASP A 87 0.14 -4.53 -21.95
C ASP A 87 -1.21 -4.52 -21.20
N GLY A 88 -1.63 -5.66 -20.66
CA GLY A 88 -2.90 -5.76 -19.90
C GLY A 88 -2.83 -5.33 -18.43
N ARG A 89 -1.66 -5.13 -17.87
CA ARG A 89 -1.50 -4.90 -16.43
C ARG A 89 -1.87 -3.51 -15.97
N ALA A 90 -1.73 -2.52 -16.82
CA ALA A 90 -2.23 -1.18 -16.51
C ALA A 90 -3.75 -1.17 -16.31
N THR A 91 -4.48 -1.95 -17.10
CA THR A 91 -5.93 -2.13 -16.91
C THR A 91 -6.24 -2.84 -15.60
N GLU A 92 -5.51 -3.90 -15.27
CA GLU A 92 -5.67 -4.60 -13.97
C GLU A 92 -5.38 -3.67 -12.79
N LEU A 93 -4.33 -2.86 -12.88
CA LEU A 93 -4.00 -1.85 -11.88
C LEU A 93 -5.15 -0.86 -11.67
N ILE A 94 -5.69 -0.32 -12.74
CA ILE A 94 -6.81 0.63 -12.68
C ILE A 94 -8.04 -0.04 -12.05
N MET A 95 -8.36 -1.26 -12.45
CA MET A 95 -9.46 -2.03 -11.87
C MET A 95 -9.24 -2.32 -10.38
N TYR A 96 -8.02 -2.66 -9.99
CA TYR A 96 -7.66 -2.86 -8.58
C TYR A 96 -7.88 -1.60 -7.77
N GLU A 97 -7.37 -0.47 -8.24
CA GLU A 97 -7.53 0.83 -7.59
C GLU A 97 -9.02 1.24 -7.46
N ALA A 98 -9.79 1.01 -8.51
CA ALA A 98 -11.23 1.27 -8.48
C ALA A 98 -11.97 0.40 -7.45
N SER A 99 -11.61 -0.89 -7.36
CA SER A 99 -12.22 -1.84 -6.44
C SER A 99 -11.78 -1.66 -4.99
N SER A 100 -10.62 -1.03 -4.78
CA SER A 100 -10.02 -0.77 -3.45
C SER A 100 -10.42 0.59 -2.90
N ALA A 101 -11.18 1.41 -3.65
CA ALA A 101 -11.72 2.66 -3.13
C ALA A 101 -12.53 2.36 -1.86
N PRO A 102 -12.32 3.14 -0.78
CA PRO A 102 -13.02 2.90 0.47
C PRO A 102 -14.52 3.00 0.24
N LYS A 103 -15.22 1.92 0.53
CA LYS A 103 -16.67 1.98 0.64
C LYS A 103 -16.99 2.82 1.87
N THR A 104 -17.94 3.70 1.74
CA THR A 104 -18.33 4.68 2.76
C THR A 104 -19.00 4.08 4.01
N ASP A 105 -18.95 2.79 4.17
CA ASP A 105 -19.64 2.03 5.22
C ASP A 105 -18.97 2.10 6.59
N GLY A 106 -18.37 3.24 6.94
CA GLY A 106 -17.78 3.44 8.25
C GLY A 106 -16.49 2.64 8.49
N GLY A 107 -15.97 2.02 7.49
CA GLY A 107 -14.70 1.30 7.56
C GLY A 107 -13.55 2.25 7.80
N ASN A 108 -12.96 2.17 8.99
CA ASN A 108 -11.79 2.93 9.36
C ASN A 108 -10.53 2.44 8.63
N VAL A 109 -10.64 2.10 7.35
CA VAL A 109 -9.52 1.69 6.50
C VAL A 109 -9.06 2.87 5.65
N ARG A 110 -7.76 3.13 5.69
CA ARG A 110 -7.09 4.09 4.81
C ARG A 110 -6.09 3.35 3.95
N GLY A 111 -6.13 3.56 2.65
CA GLY A 111 -5.23 2.97 1.70
C GLY A 111 -4.23 3.97 1.13
N PHE A 112 -3.00 3.51 0.95
CA PHE A 112 -1.93 4.25 0.28
C PHE A 112 -1.32 3.32 -0.77
N SER A 113 -1.49 3.67 -2.03
CA SER A 113 -0.84 2.97 -3.14
C SER A 113 0.45 3.69 -3.50
N CYS A 114 1.57 3.00 -3.37
CA CYS A 114 2.89 3.53 -3.64
C CYS A 114 3.40 3.05 -4.99
N TYR A 115 3.85 3.98 -5.81
CA TYR A 115 4.37 3.73 -7.14
C TYR A 115 5.83 4.14 -7.21
N HIS A 116 6.67 3.27 -7.75
CA HIS A 116 7.99 3.69 -8.18
C HIS A 116 7.84 4.69 -9.33
N LEU A 117 8.59 5.79 -9.28
CA LEU A 117 8.42 6.87 -10.24
C LEU A 117 8.60 6.42 -11.69
N GLY A 118 9.60 5.55 -11.94
CA GLY A 118 9.84 4.98 -13.27
C GLY A 118 8.64 4.21 -13.79
N ASP A 119 8.01 3.40 -12.95
CA ASP A 119 6.81 2.65 -13.32
C ASP A 119 5.64 3.57 -13.65
N TYR A 120 5.41 4.57 -12.81
CA TYR A 120 4.33 5.52 -13.02
C TYR A 120 4.52 6.34 -14.32
N LYS A 121 5.75 6.74 -14.62
CA LYS A 121 6.07 7.46 -15.86
C LYS A 121 5.79 6.66 -17.13
N ASN A 122 5.82 5.33 -17.05
CA ASN A 122 5.50 4.45 -18.17
C ASN A 122 4.00 4.34 -18.47
N LEU A 123 3.13 4.82 -17.60
CA LEU A 123 1.71 4.92 -17.88
C LEU A 123 1.45 6.06 -18.88
N ASN A 124 0.48 5.87 -19.78
CA ASN A 124 0.03 6.95 -20.65
C ASN A 124 -0.86 7.95 -19.89
N ASP A 125 -1.14 9.10 -20.49
CA ASP A 125 -1.89 10.18 -19.85
C ASP A 125 -3.31 9.76 -19.47
N SER A 126 -3.97 8.95 -20.30
CA SER A 126 -5.30 8.43 -20.02
C SER A 126 -5.30 7.53 -18.78
N GLN A 127 -4.34 6.61 -18.68
CA GLN A 127 -4.18 5.72 -17.53
C GLN A 127 -3.89 6.49 -16.24
N LYS A 128 -3.00 7.49 -16.30
CA LYS A 128 -2.71 8.36 -15.16
C LYS A 128 -3.96 9.11 -14.70
N LYS A 129 -4.73 9.62 -15.64
CA LYS A 129 -5.97 10.35 -15.35
C LYS A 129 -7.02 9.44 -14.70
N GLU A 130 -7.17 8.21 -15.19
CA GLU A 130 -8.08 7.23 -14.58
C GLU A 130 -7.67 6.88 -13.16
N LEU A 131 -6.38 6.61 -12.92
CA LEU A 131 -5.88 6.34 -11.57
C LEU A 131 -6.16 7.50 -10.60
N GLN A 132 -5.96 8.73 -11.05
CA GLN A 132 -6.23 9.93 -10.25
C GLN A 132 -7.72 10.17 -10.03
N GLY A 133 -8.58 9.67 -10.91
CA GLY A 133 -10.03 9.86 -10.86
C GLY A 133 -10.77 8.98 -9.86
N HIS A 134 -10.11 7.95 -9.31
CA HIS A 134 -10.75 7.03 -8.36
C HIS A 134 -10.71 7.56 -6.92
N GLY A 135 -11.87 8.01 -6.44
CA GLY A 135 -12.03 8.48 -5.06
C GLY A 135 -11.36 9.84 -4.79
N GLN A 136 -11.25 10.18 -3.51
CA GLN A 136 -10.52 11.38 -3.07
C GLN A 136 -9.02 11.09 -3.03
N LYS A 137 -8.39 11.01 -4.18
CA LYS A 137 -6.96 10.71 -4.27
C LYS A 137 -6.15 11.98 -4.29
N LYS A 138 -5.19 12.04 -3.40
CA LYS A 138 -4.17 13.08 -3.40
C LYS A 138 -2.84 12.47 -3.80
N LEU A 139 -2.26 13.00 -4.86
CA LEU A 139 -0.91 12.62 -5.27
C LEU A 139 0.10 13.32 -4.36
N LEU A 140 0.93 12.51 -3.70
CA LEU A 140 2.06 12.98 -2.94
C LEU A 140 3.35 12.47 -3.61
N LYS A 141 4.23 13.37 -3.99
CA LYS A 141 5.57 13.01 -4.42
C LYS A 141 6.48 12.95 -3.20
N VAL A 142 7.04 11.78 -2.95
CA VAL A 142 8.02 11.57 -1.90
C VAL A 142 9.38 11.40 -2.55
N THR A 143 10.33 12.24 -2.19
CA THR A 143 11.71 12.18 -2.67
C THR A 143 12.60 11.84 -1.49
N GLU A 144 13.28 10.69 -1.57
CA GLU A 144 14.34 10.39 -0.60
C GLU A 144 15.63 11.10 -1.00
N SER A 145 16.27 11.72 -0.01
CA SER A 145 17.36 12.66 -0.23
C SER A 145 18.70 12.03 -0.60
N ALA A 146 18.89 10.72 -0.47
CA ALA A 146 20.23 10.15 -0.57
C ALA A 146 20.42 9.13 -1.71
N THR A 147 19.39 8.50 -2.25
CA THR A 147 19.51 7.39 -3.20
C THR A 147 18.56 7.47 -4.39
N ALA A 148 17.94 8.59 -4.59
CA ALA A 148 17.08 8.88 -5.75
C ALA A 148 15.92 7.88 -5.99
N ALA A 149 15.45 7.20 -4.98
CA ALA A 149 14.18 6.48 -5.07
C ALA A 149 13.04 7.49 -4.94
N GLU A 150 12.57 8.00 -6.08
CA GLU A 150 11.34 8.80 -6.11
C GLU A 150 10.15 7.86 -6.07
N ALA A 151 9.32 7.99 -5.04
CA ALA A 151 8.06 7.27 -4.94
C ALA A 151 6.88 8.24 -5.10
N LEU A 152 5.85 7.80 -5.79
CA LEU A 152 4.57 8.48 -5.85
C LEU A 152 3.58 7.70 -4.99
N ALA A 153 2.94 8.38 -4.05
CA ALA A 153 1.91 7.81 -3.22
C ALA A 153 0.56 8.44 -3.54
N PHE A 154 -0.45 7.61 -3.74
CA PHE A 154 -1.84 8.04 -3.89
C PHE A 154 -2.57 7.73 -2.58
N HIS A 155 -3.11 8.77 -1.98
CA HIS A 155 -3.95 8.67 -0.79
C HIS A 155 -5.41 8.50 -1.19
N SER A 156 -6.02 7.45 -0.73
CA SER A 156 -7.44 7.20 -0.89
C SER A 156 -8.22 7.41 0.40
#